data_5fa22a38301012609625ee8f6ab51ce0
#
_entry.id   5fa22a38301012609625ee8f6ab51ce0
#
_cell.length_a   1.000
_cell.length_b   1.000
_cell.length_c   1.000
_cell.angle_alpha   90.00
_cell.angle_beta   90.00
_cell.angle_gamma   90.00
#
_symmetry.space_group_name_H-M   'P 1'
#
loop_
_entity.id
_entity.type
_entity.pdbx_description
1 polymer ?
#
loop_
_entity_poly.entity_id
_entity_poly.type
_entity_poly.pdbx_seq_one_letter_code
_entity_poly.pdbx_strand_id
1 'polypeptide(L)'
;MSSPPDRPLVRVAGLVKAYPGGVEALREVSFEVAPGEFVGILGPSGAGKTTLFRCLTGLIRPDRGVIEIHGRDICRLGGRDLRTARREVAMIFQQFNLIRRLSGIENVLAGRLATVPTWRVLTRRFVKADRQKALWCLDTVGLLDQAYRRADRLSGGQQQRVAIARALAQEATVVLADEPVASLDPESAAGVLDTLRSVAAQGVAVIASLHQVGLARDYADRIIALRDGRILDDAPTRSFDARALEQIYERSVATAGGRAGG
;
A
#
# COMPACT_ATOMS: atom_id res chain seq x y z
N MET A 1 34.91 2.71 0.09
CA MET A 1 34.14 3.47 -0.91
C MET A 1 32.72 3.51 -0.40
N SER A 2 32.30 4.63 0.17
CA SER A 2 30.92 4.82 0.65
C SER A 2 30.00 4.84 -0.57
N SER A 3 29.03 3.93 -0.60
CA SER A 3 27.93 3.99 -1.57
C SER A 3 27.30 5.37 -1.51
N PRO A 4 26.89 5.98 -2.63
CA PRO A 4 26.18 7.25 -2.60
C PRO A 4 24.91 7.07 -1.74
N PRO A 5 24.45 8.11 -1.03
CA PRO A 5 23.23 8.02 -0.23
C PRO A 5 22.11 7.56 -1.18
N ASP A 6 21.50 6.41 -0.85
CA ASP A 6 20.45 5.80 -1.65
C ASP A 6 19.36 6.83 -1.88
N ARG A 7 19.15 7.17 -3.17
CA ARG A 7 18.04 8.03 -3.56
C ARG A 7 16.75 7.38 -3.06
N PRO A 8 15.87 8.16 -2.42
CA PRO A 8 14.59 7.62 -2.00
C PRO A 8 13.84 7.04 -3.21
N LEU A 9 13.20 5.90 -3.00
CA LEU A 9 12.40 5.25 -4.03
C LEU A 9 11.10 6.04 -4.26
N VAL A 10 10.52 6.54 -3.18
CA VAL A 10 9.35 7.41 -3.18
C VAL A 10 9.73 8.71 -2.48
N ARG A 11 9.42 9.85 -3.11
CA ARG A 11 9.54 11.18 -2.51
C ARG A 11 8.23 11.94 -2.68
N VAL A 12 7.70 12.41 -1.58
CA VAL A 12 6.51 13.28 -1.53
C VAL A 12 6.95 14.62 -0.96
N ALA A 13 6.61 15.71 -1.64
CA ALA A 13 7.01 17.06 -1.22
C ALA A 13 5.84 18.03 -1.34
N GLY A 14 5.43 18.63 -0.21
CA GLY A 14 4.41 19.68 -0.13
C GLY A 14 3.05 19.28 -0.71
N LEU A 15 2.63 18.03 -0.52
CA LEU A 15 1.42 17.49 -1.15
C LEU A 15 0.15 18.08 -0.53
N VAL A 16 -0.66 18.73 -1.38
CA VAL A 16 -1.97 19.29 -0.99
C VAL A 16 -3.06 18.68 -1.85
N LYS A 17 -4.16 18.29 -1.20
CA LYS A 17 -5.38 17.84 -1.87
C LYS A 17 -6.63 18.31 -1.16
N ALA A 18 -7.46 19.08 -1.88
CA ALA A 18 -8.79 19.48 -1.45
C ALA A 18 -9.86 18.78 -2.31
N TYR A 19 -11.03 18.55 -1.73
CA TYR A 19 -12.22 18.06 -2.42
C TYR A 19 -13.27 19.17 -2.56
N PRO A 20 -14.21 19.04 -3.52
CA PRO A 20 -15.36 19.92 -3.60
C PRO A 20 -16.04 20.02 -2.23
N GLY A 21 -16.38 21.24 -1.80
CA GLY A 21 -16.91 21.50 -0.45
C GLY A 21 -15.87 22.01 0.55
N GLY A 22 -14.62 22.28 0.10
CA GLY A 22 -13.59 22.94 0.91
C GLY A 22 -12.86 22.04 1.89
N VAL A 23 -13.07 20.72 1.84
CA VAL A 23 -12.39 19.77 2.72
C VAL A 23 -10.98 19.51 2.18
N GLU A 24 -9.97 20.06 2.85
CA GLU A 24 -8.56 19.74 2.58
C GLU A 24 -8.20 18.39 3.20
N ALA A 25 -8.10 17.36 2.38
CA ALA A 25 -7.75 16.01 2.80
C ALA A 25 -6.25 15.79 3.01
N LEU A 26 -5.39 16.59 2.34
CA LEU A 26 -3.94 16.61 2.53
C LEU A 26 -3.46 18.06 2.56
N ARG A 27 -2.56 18.37 3.53
CA ARG A 27 -2.08 19.71 3.84
C ARG A 27 -0.57 19.70 3.98
N GLU A 28 0.14 19.95 2.88
CA GLU A 28 1.60 20.04 2.81
C GLU A 28 2.34 18.79 3.32
N VAL A 29 1.81 17.61 2.97
CA VAL A 29 2.41 16.32 3.34
C VAL A 29 3.73 16.13 2.62
N SER A 30 4.81 15.84 3.36
CA SER A 30 6.15 15.60 2.82
C SER A 30 6.82 14.45 3.57
N PHE A 31 7.34 13.45 2.84
CA PHE A 31 8.12 12.34 3.35
C PHE A 31 8.86 11.64 2.22
N GLU A 32 9.81 10.80 2.56
CA GLU A 32 10.55 9.96 1.61
C GLU A 32 10.50 8.50 2.07
N VAL A 33 10.64 7.55 1.15
CA VAL A 33 10.72 6.12 1.48
C VAL A 33 11.88 5.49 0.71
N ALA A 34 12.74 4.78 1.42
CA ALA A 34 13.88 4.08 0.87
C ALA A 34 13.48 2.73 0.24
N PRO A 35 14.29 2.17 -0.68
CA PRO A 35 14.14 0.79 -1.11
C PRO A 35 14.22 -0.17 0.09
N GLY A 36 13.29 -1.12 0.16
CA GLY A 36 13.28 -2.12 1.23
C GLY A 36 12.75 -1.62 2.58
N GLU A 37 12.33 -0.37 2.68
CA GLU A 37 11.77 0.20 3.89
C GLU A 37 10.28 -0.17 4.03
N PHE A 38 9.88 -0.61 5.23
CA PHE A 38 8.49 -0.79 5.59
C PHE A 38 8.00 0.39 6.45
N VAL A 39 7.21 1.26 5.86
CA VAL A 39 6.63 2.45 6.52
C VAL A 39 5.18 2.16 6.94
N GLY A 40 4.89 2.32 8.22
CA GLY A 40 3.54 2.29 8.77
C GLY A 40 2.92 3.69 8.81
N ILE A 41 1.75 3.89 8.18
CA ILE A 41 1.00 5.14 8.31
C ILE A 41 -0.11 4.94 9.33
N LEU A 42 0.00 5.64 10.46
CA LEU A 42 -0.99 5.67 11.52
C LEU A 42 -1.84 6.94 11.45
N GLY A 43 -3.09 6.84 11.87
CA GLY A 43 -3.98 7.99 11.97
C GLY A 43 -5.45 7.58 12.05
N PRO A 44 -6.32 8.43 12.62
CA PRO A 44 -7.75 8.16 12.72
C PRO A 44 -8.42 8.05 11.34
N SER A 45 -9.68 7.59 11.34
CA SER A 45 -10.52 7.66 10.14
C SER A 45 -10.67 9.12 9.70
N GLY A 46 -10.55 9.37 8.39
CA GLY A 46 -10.59 10.74 7.86
C GLY A 46 -9.24 11.49 7.91
N ALA A 47 -8.17 10.92 8.47
CA ALA A 47 -6.84 11.58 8.52
C ALA A 47 -6.21 11.90 7.16
N GLY A 48 -6.73 11.32 6.07
CA GLY A 48 -6.20 11.55 4.71
C GLY A 48 -5.44 10.35 4.11
N LYS A 49 -5.29 9.21 4.83
CA LYS A 49 -4.51 8.03 4.40
C LYS A 49 -4.92 7.52 3.01
N THR A 50 -6.20 7.25 2.80
CA THR A 50 -6.70 6.76 1.50
C THR A 50 -6.51 7.80 0.38
N THR A 51 -6.64 9.10 0.68
CA THR A 51 -6.36 10.18 -0.28
C THR A 51 -4.89 10.19 -0.66
N LEU A 52 -3.99 10.05 0.32
CA LEU A 52 -2.55 9.95 0.09
C LEU A 52 -2.23 8.76 -0.83
N PHE A 53 -2.76 7.57 -0.55
CA PHE A 53 -2.54 6.38 -1.39
C PHE A 53 -3.09 6.54 -2.81
N ARG A 54 -4.24 7.19 -2.96
CA ARG A 54 -4.79 7.50 -4.30
C ARG A 54 -3.92 8.52 -5.06
N CYS A 55 -3.29 9.45 -4.37
CA CYS A 55 -2.31 10.36 -4.99
C CYS A 55 -1.03 9.60 -5.38
N LEU A 56 -0.48 8.75 -4.50
CA LEU A 56 0.71 7.93 -4.76
C LEU A 56 0.52 6.96 -5.94
N THR A 57 -0.69 6.44 -6.14
CA THR A 57 -1.02 5.62 -7.33
C THR A 57 -1.31 6.46 -8.58
N GLY A 58 -1.34 7.78 -8.47
CA GLY A 58 -1.76 8.67 -9.55
C GLY A 58 -3.24 8.53 -9.94
N LEU A 59 -4.07 7.85 -9.12
CA LEU A 59 -5.53 7.75 -9.34
C LEU A 59 -6.21 9.11 -9.18
N ILE A 60 -5.68 9.93 -8.25
CA ILE A 60 -6.13 11.30 -8.02
C ILE A 60 -4.93 12.22 -8.19
N ARG A 61 -5.10 13.33 -8.92
CA ARG A 61 -4.08 14.38 -8.98
C ARG A 61 -4.15 15.25 -7.73
N PRO A 62 -3.01 15.51 -7.06
CA PRO A 62 -2.94 16.52 -6.04
C PRO A 62 -3.16 17.91 -6.66
N ASP A 63 -3.56 18.88 -5.83
CA ASP A 63 -3.74 20.26 -6.28
C ASP A 63 -2.41 21.02 -6.25
N ARG A 64 -1.51 20.65 -5.32
CA ARG A 64 -0.12 21.14 -5.23
C ARG A 64 0.81 20.06 -4.72
N GLY A 65 2.10 20.26 -4.90
CA GLY A 65 3.17 19.36 -4.47
C GLY A 65 3.65 18.43 -5.57
N VAL A 66 4.60 17.56 -5.20
CA VAL A 66 5.29 16.66 -6.11
C VAL A 66 5.29 15.26 -5.51
N ILE A 67 5.09 14.26 -6.36
CA ILE A 67 5.27 12.84 -6.02
C ILE A 67 6.26 12.25 -7.02
N GLU A 68 7.44 11.88 -6.54
CA GLU A 68 8.44 11.22 -7.35
C GLU A 68 8.51 9.73 -7.00
N ILE A 69 8.52 8.88 -8.03
CA ILE A 69 8.77 7.45 -7.93
C ILE A 69 9.94 7.15 -8.86
N HIS A 70 11.03 6.59 -8.34
CA HIS A 70 12.30 6.47 -9.07
C HIS A 70 12.77 7.80 -9.68
N GLY A 71 12.57 8.92 -8.99
CA GLY A 71 12.93 10.25 -9.45
C GLY A 71 12.08 10.81 -10.60
N ARG A 72 10.94 10.18 -10.94
CA ARG A 72 9.98 10.66 -11.93
C ARG A 72 8.77 11.27 -11.23
N ASP A 73 8.50 12.54 -11.50
CA ASP A 73 7.30 13.24 -10.98
C ASP A 73 6.04 12.73 -11.66
N ILE A 74 5.30 11.84 -10.97
CA ILE A 74 4.07 11.24 -11.49
C ILE A 74 2.91 12.23 -11.62
N CYS A 75 2.96 13.37 -10.92
CA CYS A 75 1.93 14.42 -11.00
C CYS A 75 1.90 15.12 -12.36
N ARG A 76 3.04 15.13 -13.06
CA ARG A 76 3.20 15.76 -14.38
C ARG A 76 2.97 14.78 -15.53
N LEU A 77 2.95 13.47 -15.26
CA LEU A 77 2.78 12.47 -16.30
C LEU A 77 1.32 12.37 -16.75
N GLY A 78 1.15 11.95 -17.99
CA GLY A 78 -0.15 11.68 -18.59
C GLY A 78 -0.10 10.50 -19.57
N GLY A 79 -1.26 9.99 -19.98
CA GLY A 79 -1.37 9.00 -21.04
C GLY A 79 -0.53 7.73 -20.81
N ARG A 80 0.40 7.46 -21.72
CA ARG A 80 1.25 6.25 -21.70
C ARG A 80 2.28 6.30 -20.56
N ASP A 81 2.87 7.47 -20.29
CA ASP A 81 3.94 7.62 -19.29
C ASP A 81 3.39 7.40 -17.88
N LEU A 82 2.21 7.93 -17.58
CA LEU A 82 1.52 7.66 -16.31
C LEU A 82 1.17 6.18 -16.15
N ARG A 83 0.75 5.51 -17.24
CA ARG A 83 0.52 4.06 -17.21
C ARG A 83 1.79 3.28 -16.90
N THR A 84 2.92 3.72 -17.45
CA THR A 84 4.23 3.11 -17.17
C THR A 84 4.63 3.33 -15.72
N ALA A 85 4.52 4.55 -15.20
CA ALA A 85 4.82 4.85 -13.81
C ALA A 85 3.92 4.07 -12.83
N ARG A 86 2.64 3.88 -13.14
CA ARG A 86 1.71 3.07 -12.33
C ARG A 86 2.08 1.59 -12.24
N ARG A 87 2.91 1.07 -13.13
CA ARG A 87 3.41 -0.32 -13.01
C ARG A 87 4.40 -0.48 -11.86
N GLU A 88 5.09 0.59 -11.50
CA GLU A 88 6.04 0.62 -10.38
C GLU A 88 5.34 0.59 -9.01
N VAL A 89 4.02 0.85 -8.98
CA VAL A 89 3.23 0.92 -7.74
C VAL A 89 2.12 -0.12 -7.77
N ALA A 90 2.17 -1.07 -6.88
CA ALA A 90 1.07 -1.99 -6.65
C ALA A 90 0.23 -1.54 -5.45
N MET A 91 -1.09 -1.70 -5.54
CA MET A 91 -2.00 -1.36 -4.44
C MET A 91 -2.76 -2.60 -3.97
N ILE A 92 -2.71 -2.82 -2.67
CA ILE A 92 -3.47 -3.81 -1.94
C ILE A 92 -4.57 -3.05 -1.19
N PHE A 93 -5.81 -3.42 -1.45
CA PHE A 93 -6.99 -2.77 -0.88
C PHE A 93 -7.52 -3.57 0.31
N GLN A 94 -8.20 -2.91 1.21
CA GLN A 94 -8.89 -3.51 2.36
C GLN A 94 -9.84 -4.65 1.95
N GLN A 95 -10.56 -4.53 0.83
CA GLN A 95 -11.50 -5.52 0.32
C GLN A 95 -10.87 -6.53 -0.66
N PHE A 96 -9.57 -6.79 -0.58
CA PHE A 96 -8.77 -7.72 -1.42
C PHE A 96 -8.85 -7.47 -2.93
N ASN A 97 -9.97 -6.98 -3.46
CA ASN A 97 -10.26 -6.75 -4.88
C ASN A 97 -9.90 -7.94 -5.78
N LEU A 98 -10.14 -9.15 -5.30
CA LEU A 98 -9.99 -10.36 -6.08
C LEU A 98 -11.23 -10.64 -6.93
N ILE A 99 -11.02 -11.23 -8.10
CA ILE A 99 -12.11 -11.76 -8.91
C ILE A 99 -12.54 -13.09 -8.29
N ARG A 100 -13.63 -13.08 -7.54
CA ARG A 100 -14.07 -14.18 -6.66
C ARG A 100 -14.21 -15.53 -7.35
N ARG A 101 -14.63 -15.54 -8.63
CA ARG A 101 -14.84 -16.76 -9.43
C ARG A 101 -13.55 -17.33 -10.04
N LEU A 102 -12.47 -16.55 -10.05
CA LEU A 102 -11.17 -17.00 -10.55
C LEU A 102 -10.39 -17.73 -9.44
N SER A 103 -9.48 -18.61 -9.84
CA SER A 103 -8.52 -19.26 -8.95
C SER A 103 -7.45 -18.28 -8.43
N GLY A 104 -6.68 -18.69 -7.42
CA GLY A 104 -5.56 -17.93 -6.91
C GLY A 104 -4.58 -17.53 -8.00
N ILE A 105 -4.14 -18.52 -8.81
CA ILE A 105 -3.19 -18.26 -9.90
C ILE A 105 -3.76 -17.32 -10.98
N GLU A 106 -5.05 -17.42 -11.33
CA GLU A 106 -5.66 -16.51 -12.29
C GLU A 106 -5.76 -15.08 -11.77
N ASN A 107 -6.02 -14.90 -10.46
CA ASN A 107 -5.96 -13.59 -9.83
C ASN A 107 -4.54 -13.02 -9.82
N VAL A 108 -3.53 -13.83 -9.57
CA VAL A 108 -2.13 -13.40 -9.60
C VAL A 108 -1.69 -13.06 -11.02
N LEU A 109 -2.09 -13.84 -12.02
CA LEU A 109 -1.86 -13.54 -13.44
C LEU A 109 -2.49 -12.21 -13.87
N ALA A 110 -3.56 -11.75 -13.20
CA ALA A 110 -4.10 -10.42 -13.45
C ALA A 110 -3.09 -9.30 -13.12
N GLY A 111 -2.14 -9.51 -12.20
CA GLY A 111 -1.02 -8.59 -11.96
C GLY A 111 -0.11 -8.41 -13.18
N ARG A 112 -0.05 -9.40 -14.07
CA ARG A 112 0.75 -9.35 -15.31
C ARG A 112 0.08 -8.61 -16.47
N LEU A 113 -1.19 -8.21 -16.34
CA LEU A 113 -1.96 -7.59 -17.44
C LEU A 113 -1.31 -6.34 -18.01
N ALA A 114 -0.56 -5.61 -17.21
CA ALA A 114 0.14 -4.40 -17.65
C ALA A 114 1.39 -4.68 -18.51
N THR A 115 1.95 -5.92 -18.44
CA THR A 115 3.18 -6.32 -19.14
C THR A 115 2.93 -7.27 -20.30
N VAL A 116 1.75 -7.92 -20.33
CA VAL A 116 1.37 -8.89 -21.36
C VAL A 116 0.62 -8.19 -22.48
N PRO A 117 0.87 -8.51 -23.77
CA PRO A 117 0.11 -7.97 -24.90
C PRO A 117 -1.38 -8.21 -24.77
N THR A 118 -2.20 -7.20 -25.07
CA THR A 118 -3.67 -7.20 -24.88
C THR A 118 -4.37 -8.41 -25.53
N TRP A 119 -3.92 -8.85 -26.71
CA TRP A 119 -4.51 -10.01 -27.39
C TRP A 119 -4.33 -11.33 -26.61
N ARG A 120 -3.20 -11.50 -25.88
CA ARG A 120 -2.98 -12.67 -25.01
C ARG A 120 -3.88 -12.62 -23.78
N VAL A 121 -4.12 -11.43 -23.26
CA VAL A 121 -5.05 -11.23 -22.16
C VAL A 121 -6.47 -11.63 -22.56
N LEU A 122 -6.96 -11.15 -23.71
CA LEU A 122 -8.28 -11.46 -24.24
C LEU A 122 -8.48 -12.96 -24.50
N THR A 123 -7.44 -13.63 -24.99
CA THR A 123 -7.47 -15.07 -25.27
C THR A 123 -7.10 -15.94 -24.08
N ARG A 124 -6.79 -15.34 -22.89
CA ARG A 124 -6.27 -16.03 -21.68
C ARG A 124 -5.01 -16.88 -21.95
N ARG A 125 -4.25 -16.54 -22.99
CA ARG A 125 -3.03 -17.26 -23.40
C ARG A 125 -1.79 -16.66 -22.71
N PHE A 126 -1.68 -16.89 -21.41
CA PHE A 126 -0.45 -16.60 -20.67
C PHE A 126 0.63 -17.63 -21.06
N VAL A 127 1.84 -17.14 -21.30
CA VAL A 127 2.99 -18.01 -21.60
C VAL A 127 3.44 -18.78 -20.36
N LYS A 128 4.20 -19.84 -20.55
CA LYS A 128 4.71 -20.67 -19.46
C LYS A 128 5.45 -19.82 -18.39
N ALA A 129 6.24 -18.84 -18.82
CA ALA A 129 6.97 -17.94 -17.93
C ALA A 129 6.05 -17.13 -17.01
N ASP A 130 4.91 -16.57 -17.51
CA ASP A 130 3.96 -15.84 -16.68
C ASP A 130 3.32 -16.74 -15.64
N ARG A 131 2.98 -17.99 -16.00
CA ARG A 131 2.43 -18.98 -15.06
C ARG A 131 3.44 -19.39 -14.00
N GLN A 132 4.70 -19.61 -14.39
CA GLN A 132 5.78 -19.92 -13.45
C GLN A 132 6.01 -18.75 -12.47
N LYS A 133 6.01 -17.50 -12.97
CA LYS A 133 6.10 -16.32 -12.11
C LYS A 133 4.91 -16.23 -11.14
N ALA A 134 3.69 -16.48 -11.60
CA ALA A 134 2.52 -16.45 -10.74
C ALA A 134 2.56 -17.54 -9.64
N LEU A 135 3.02 -18.76 -9.98
CA LEU A 135 3.22 -19.84 -9.01
C LEU A 135 4.31 -19.47 -8.01
N TRP A 136 5.44 -18.91 -8.47
CA TRP A 136 6.49 -18.42 -7.59
C TRP A 136 5.98 -17.33 -6.63
N CYS A 137 5.15 -16.39 -7.11
CA CYS A 137 4.55 -15.38 -6.23
C CYS A 137 3.61 -16.01 -5.19
N LEU A 138 2.85 -17.06 -5.56
CA LEU A 138 1.99 -17.79 -4.62
C LEU A 138 2.81 -18.59 -3.61
N ASP A 139 3.93 -19.16 -4.02
CA ASP A 139 4.85 -19.86 -3.13
C ASP A 139 5.47 -18.89 -2.11
N THR A 140 5.91 -17.71 -2.56
CA THR A 140 6.47 -16.63 -1.70
C THR A 140 5.49 -16.23 -0.57
N VAL A 141 4.18 -16.29 -0.82
CA VAL A 141 3.16 -15.97 0.18
C VAL A 141 2.60 -17.22 0.90
N GLY A 142 3.19 -18.39 0.69
CA GLY A 142 2.81 -19.66 1.32
C GLY A 142 1.46 -20.20 0.84
N LEU A 143 1.10 -20.00 -0.43
CA LEU A 143 -0.18 -20.43 -1.01
C LEU A 143 -0.04 -21.26 -2.28
N LEU A 144 1.12 -21.90 -2.52
CA LEU A 144 1.33 -22.73 -3.70
C LEU A 144 0.29 -23.84 -3.82
N ASP A 145 0.00 -24.55 -2.71
CA ASP A 145 -0.98 -25.64 -2.65
C ASP A 145 -2.43 -25.19 -2.93
N GLN A 146 -2.70 -23.90 -2.74
CA GLN A 146 -4.00 -23.28 -2.98
C GLN A 146 -4.09 -22.56 -4.34
N ALA A 147 -3.05 -22.65 -5.18
CA ALA A 147 -2.93 -21.91 -6.44
C ALA A 147 -4.16 -22.05 -7.35
N TYR A 148 -4.72 -23.23 -7.44
CA TYR A 148 -5.85 -23.56 -8.32
C TYR A 148 -7.21 -23.49 -7.61
N ARG A 149 -7.25 -23.18 -6.31
CA ARG A 149 -8.49 -22.99 -5.57
C ARG A 149 -9.10 -21.63 -5.91
N ARG A 150 -10.43 -21.59 -6.06
CA ARG A 150 -11.15 -20.35 -6.34
C ARG A 150 -11.02 -19.38 -5.17
N ALA A 151 -10.93 -18.07 -5.49
CA ALA A 151 -10.74 -17.04 -4.47
C ALA A 151 -11.90 -16.97 -3.45
N ASP A 152 -13.14 -17.23 -3.88
CA ASP A 152 -14.31 -17.26 -2.98
C ASP A 152 -14.32 -18.45 -1.99
N ARG A 153 -13.40 -19.39 -2.14
CA ARG A 153 -13.22 -20.56 -1.24
C ARG A 153 -12.01 -20.44 -0.33
N LEU A 154 -11.30 -19.33 -0.40
CA LEU A 154 -10.15 -19.02 0.45
C LEU A 154 -10.59 -18.24 1.68
N SER A 155 -9.88 -18.42 2.82
CA SER A 155 -10.07 -17.59 4.01
C SER A 155 -9.69 -16.13 3.72
N GLY A 156 -10.12 -15.19 4.57
CA GLY A 156 -9.79 -13.78 4.43
C GLY A 156 -8.27 -13.52 4.35
N GLY A 157 -7.50 -14.13 5.25
CA GLY A 157 -6.03 -14.03 5.24
C GLY A 157 -5.40 -14.67 3.99
N GLN A 158 -5.96 -15.78 3.48
CA GLN A 158 -5.51 -16.37 2.22
C GLN A 158 -5.83 -15.47 1.03
N GLN A 159 -7.02 -14.86 0.99
CA GLN A 159 -7.39 -13.90 -0.05
C GLN A 159 -6.45 -12.69 -0.04
N GLN A 160 -6.11 -12.17 1.14
CA GLN A 160 -5.16 -11.06 1.27
C GLN A 160 -3.77 -11.45 0.77
N ARG A 161 -3.27 -12.64 1.11
CA ARG A 161 -2.00 -13.15 0.58
C ARG A 161 -2.03 -13.35 -0.94
N VAL A 162 -3.14 -13.76 -1.54
CA VAL A 162 -3.30 -13.76 -3.01
C VAL A 162 -3.23 -12.33 -3.58
N ALA A 163 -3.79 -11.33 -2.91
CA ALA A 163 -3.68 -9.94 -3.34
C ALA A 163 -2.23 -9.43 -3.28
N ILE A 164 -1.45 -9.84 -2.27
CA ILE A 164 0.00 -9.56 -2.19
C ILE A 164 0.74 -10.28 -3.32
N ALA A 165 0.46 -11.56 -3.56
CA ALA A 165 1.07 -12.31 -4.67
C ALA A 165 0.78 -11.66 -6.04
N ARG A 166 -0.42 -11.10 -6.22
CA ARG A 166 -0.78 -10.31 -7.43
C ARG A 166 0.06 -9.04 -7.55
N ALA A 167 0.31 -8.36 -6.43
CA ALA A 167 1.19 -7.18 -6.40
C ALA A 167 2.64 -7.55 -6.76
N LEU A 168 3.17 -8.65 -6.22
CA LEU A 168 4.49 -9.20 -6.58
C LEU A 168 4.58 -9.59 -8.06
N ALA A 169 3.52 -10.18 -8.62
CA ALA A 169 3.48 -10.56 -10.04
C ALA A 169 3.49 -9.33 -10.96
N GLN A 170 3.09 -8.16 -10.51
CA GLN A 170 3.22 -6.90 -11.23
C GLN A 170 4.68 -6.45 -11.33
N GLU A 171 5.58 -6.99 -10.49
CA GLU A 171 7.00 -6.59 -10.35
C GLU A 171 7.13 -5.12 -9.95
N ALA A 172 6.19 -4.65 -9.15
CA ALA A 172 6.20 -3.31 -8.60
C ALA A 172 7.33 -3.16 -7.57
N THR A 173 7.95 -1.99 -7.56
CA THR A 173 9.00 -1.63 -6.61
C THR A 173 8.45 -0.94 -5.36
N VAL A 174 7.19 -0.49 -5.44
CA VAL A 174 6.45 0.11 -4.32
C VAL A 174 5.14 -0.66 -4.12
N VAL A 175 4.88 -1.10 -2.90
CA VAL A 175 3.62 -1.71 -2.47
C VAL A 175 2.92 -0.79 -1.49
N LEU A 176 1.72 -0.35 -1.85
CA LEU A 176 0.83 0.40 -0.99
C LEU A 176 -0.24 -0.56 -0.45
N ALA A 177 -0.40 -0.65 0.87
CA ALA A 177 -1.38 -1.52 1.49
C ALA A 177 -2.36 -0.68 2.35
N ASP A 178 -3.58 -0.49 1.84
CA ASP A 178 -4.61 0.28 2.54
C ASP A 178 -5.40 -0.64 3.46
N GLU A 179 -5.14 -0.54 4.76
CA GLU A 179 -5.73 -1.33 5.83
C GLU A 179 -5.67 -2.86 5.57
N PRO A 180 -4.48 -3.42 5.29
CA PRO A 180 -4.37 -4.78 4.78
C PRO A 180 -4.83 -5.87 5.75
N VAL A 181 -5.03 -5.55 7.02
CA VAL A 181 -5.38 -6.51 8.09
C VAL A 181 -6.65 -6.16 8.86
N ALA A 182 -7.38 -5.09 8.49
CA ALA A 182 -8.51 -4.55 9.26
C ALA A 182 -9.66 -5.55 9.50
N SER A 183 -9.83 -6.55 8.63
CA SER A 183 -10.93 -7.52 8.68
C SER A 183 -10.47 -8.93 8.99
N LEU A 184 -9.25 -9.11 9.49
CA LEU A 184 -8.63 -10.40 9.75
C LEU A 184 -8.56 -10.69 11.25
N ASP A 185 -8.60 -11.96 11.60
CA ASP A 185 -8.26 -12.43 12.94
C ASP A 185 -6.75 -12.20 13.22
N PRO A 186 -6.32 -12.16 14.48
CA PRO A 186 -4.93 -11.82 14.84
C PRO A 186 -3.86 -12.71 14.19
N GLU A 187 -4.11 -14.01 14.05
CA GLU A 187 -3.15 -14.95 13.45
C GLU A 187 -3.02 -14.69 11.94
N SER A 188 -4.16 -14.52 11.24
CA SER A 188 -4.16 -14.15 9.82
C SER A 188 -3.52 -12.79 9.56
N ALA A 189 -3.75 -11.81 10.46
CA ALA A 189 -3.15 -10.48 10.38
C ALA A 189 -1.63 -10.54 10.50
N ALA A 190 -1.10 -11.28 11.48
CA ALA A 190 0.33 -11.49 11.65
C ALA A 190 0.94 -12.11 10.38
N GLY A 191 0.36 -13.20 9.85
CA GLY A 191 0.86 -13.85 8.64
C GLY A 191 0.83 -12.97 7.38
N VAL A 192 -0.10 -12.02 7.28
CA VAL A 192 -0.13 -11.02 6.21
C VAL A 192 1.01 -10.01 6.37
N LEU A 193 1.22 -9.51 7.60
CA LEU A 193 2.29 -8.53 7.87
C LEU A 193 3.68 -9.16 7.74
N ASP A 194 3.88 -10.42 8.17
CA ASP A 194 5.10 -11.20 7.91
C ASP A 194 5.40 -11.29 6.41
N THR A 195 4.36 -11.52 5.61
CA THR A 195 4.49 -11.55 4.15
C THR A 195 4.93 -10.19 3.61
N LEU A 196 4.31 -9.08 4.04
CA LEU A 196 4.70 -7.73 3.63
C LEU A 196 6.11 -7.39 4.08
N ARG A 197 6.51 -7.82 5.28
CA ARG A 197 7.89 -7.67 5.78
C ARG A 197 8.90 -8.42 4.93
N SER A 198 8.58 -9.66 4.52
CA SER A 198 9.42 -10.44 3.61
C SER A 198 9.55 -9.77 2.23
N VAL A 199 8.48 -9.12 1.75
CA VAL A 199 8.50 -8.35 0.49
C VAL A 199 9.41 -7.13 0.63
N ALA A 200 9.35 -6.41 1.75
CA ALA A 200 10.26 -5.29 2.01
C ALA A 200 11.72 -5.76 2.04
N ALA A 201 12.01 -6.87 2.70
CA ALA A 201 13.36 -7.44 2.75
C ALA A 201 13.96 -7.80 1.37
N GLN A 202 13.11 -7.93 0.34
CA GLN A 202 13.53 -8.13 -1.06
C GLN A 202 13.81 -6.80 -1.81
N GLY A 203 13.84 -5.66 -1.12
CA GLY A 203 14.13 -4.35 -1.70
C GLY A 203 12.91 -3.56 -2.17
N VAL A 204 11.69 -4.08 -1.97
CA VAL A 204 10.44 -3.37 -2.30
C VAL A 204 10.09 -2.38 -1.19
N ALA A 205 9.80 -1.13 -1.52
CA ALA A 205 9.27 -0.19 -0.54
C ALA A 205 7.82 -0.55 -0.19
N VAL A 206 7.51 -0.75 1.09
CA VAL A 206 6.17 -1.06 1.57
C VAL A 206 5.63 0.10 2.38
N ILE A 207 4.47 0.62 2.01
CA ILE A 207 3.77 1.66 2.76
C ILE A 207 2.39 1.11 3.13
N ALA A 208 2.16 0.86 4.41
CA ALA A 208 0.90 0.29 4.89
C ALA A 208 0.16 1.22 5.84
N SER A 209 -1.13 1.47 5.59
CA SER A 209 -1.98 2.10 6.59
C SER A 209 -2.40 1.06 7.62
N LEU A 210 -2.15 1.35 8.89
CA LEU A 210 -2.45 0.48 10.01
C LEU A 210 -3.29 1.24 11.05
N HIS A 211 -4.21 0.54 11.71
CA HIS A 211 -5.01 1.13 12.79
C HIS A 211 -4.49 0.75 14.18
N GLN A 212 -3.81 -0.37 14.28
CA GLN A 212 -3.29 -0.87 15.54
C GLN A 212 -1.83 -0.46 15.70
N VAL A 213 -1.59 0.33 16.72
CA VAL A 213 -0.25 0.83 17.08
C VAL A 213 0.73 -0.33 17.34
N GLY A 214 0.27 -1.41 18.00
CA GLY A 214 1.07 -2.62 18.25
C GLY A 214 1.62 -3.21 16.97
N LEU A 215 0.75 -3.44 15.96
CA LEU A 215 1.16 -4.00 14.67
C LEU A 215 2.15 -3.08 13.92
N ALA A 216 1.95 -1.76 13.98
CA ALA A 216 2.91 -0.84 13.39
C ALA A 216 4.29 -0.92 14.05
N ARG A 217 4.33 -1.07 15.39
CA ARG A 217 5.58 -1.22 16.16
C ARG A 217 6.31 -2.54 15.85
N ASP A 218 5.55 -3.60 15.67
CA ASP A 218 6.13 -4.94 15.50
C ASP A 218 6.66 -5.16 14.08
N TYR A 219 6.08 -4.47 13.07
CA TYR A 219 6.35 -4.76 11.66
C TYR A 219 7.01 -3.63 10.88
N ALA A 220 6.72 -2.35 11.19
CA ALA A 220 7.27 -1.23 10.44
C ALA A 220 8.66 -0.82 10.94
N ASP A 221 9.52 -0.39 10.02
CA ASP A 221 10.82 0.22 10.34
C ASP A 221 10.64 1.66 10.84
N ARG A 222 9.66 2.37 10.28
CA ARG A 222 9.33 3.76 10.54
C ARG A 222 7.82 3.97 10.53
N ILE A 223 7.36 4.89 11.35
CA ILE A 223 5.96 5.25 11.48
C ILE A 223 5.79 6.72 11.10
N ILE A 224 4.79 6.97 10.25
CA ILE A 224 4.30 8.30 9.92
C ILE A 224 2.93 8.46 10.56
N ALA A 225 2.81 9.42 11.48
CA ALA A 225 1.55 9.77 12.11
C ALA A 225 0.84 10.84 11.29
N LEU A 226 -0.30 10.49 10.68
CA LEU A 226 -1.10 11.39 9.86
C LEU A 226 -2.40 11.76 10.59
N ARG A 227 -2.70 13.07 10.64
CA ARG A 227 -3.91 13.59 11.25
C ARG A 227 -4.37 14.89 10.56
N ASP A 228 -5.67 15.03 10.31
CA ASP A 228 -6.28 16.21 9.68
C ASP A 228 -5.53 16.64 8.40
N GLY A 229 -5.04 15.66 7.64
CA GLY A 229 -4.27 15.87 6.41
C GLY A 229 -2.82 16.32 6.60
N ARG A 230 -2.27 16.33 7.82
CA ARG A 230 -0.89 16.72 8.14
C ARG A 230 -0.11 15.58 8.75
N ILE A 231 1.18 15.54 8.50
CA ILE A 231 2.10 14.68 9.27
C ILE A 231 2.33 15.37 10.62
N LEU A 232 2.01 14.66 11.70
CA LEU A 232 2.29 15.10 13.06
C LEU A 232 3.67 14.66 13.52
N ASP A 233 4.06 13.45 13.11
CA ASP A 233 5.34 12.87 13.46
C ASP A 233 5.78 11.89 12.37
N ASP A 234 7.09 11.74 12.16
CA ASP A 234 7.73 10.86 11.19
C ASP A 234 9.07 10.41 11.76
N ALA A 235 9.12 9.22 12.35
CA ALA A 235 10.29 8.73 13.03
C ALA A 235 10.45 7.21 12.97
N PRO A 236 11.68 6.69 13.17
CA PRO A 236 11.92 5.26 13.32
C PRO A 236 11.03 4.67 14.43
N THR A 237 10.49 3.48 14.21
CA THR A 237 9.54 2.83 15.11
C THR A 237 10.05 2.72 16.55
N ARG A 238 11.35 2.48 16.74
CA ARG A 238 12.00 2.42 18.06
C ARG A 238 11.99 3.75 18.84
N SER A 239 11.77 4.87 18.15
CA SER A 239 11.74 6.22 18.76
C SER A 239 10.34 6.63 19.19
N PHE A 240 9.30 5.89 18.78
CA PHE A 240 7.93 6.18 19.18
C PHE A 240 7.64 5.67 20.58
N ASP A 241 7.34 6.57 21.51
CA ASP A 241 6.74 6.22 22.78
C ASP A 241 5.29 5.77 22.59
N ALA A 242 4.88 4.73 23.32
CA ALA A 242 3.50 4.22 23.31
C ALA A 242 2.48 5.33 23.63
N ARG A 243 2.81 6.24 24.55
CA ARG A 243 1.97 7.39 24.91
C ARG A 243 1.82 8.42 23.77
N ALA A 244 2.88 8.68 23.01
CA ALA A 244 2.82 9.58 21.85
C ALA A 244 1.88 9.01 20.77
N LEU A 245 1.88 7.70 20.57
CA LEU A 245 1.02 7.02 19.64
C LEU A 245 -0.45 7.01 20.09
N GLU A 246 -0.74 6.84 21.37
CA GLU A 246 -2.09 6.94 21.93
C GLU A 246 -2.67 8.36 21.74
N GLN A 247 -1.87 9.40 21.93
CA GLN A 247 -2.31 10.79 21.72
C GLN A 247 -2.74 11.10 20.29
N ILE A 248 -2.26 10.35 19.28
CA ILE A 248 -2.70 10.48 17.90
C ILE A 248 -4.19 10.11 17.77
N TYR A 249 -4.67 9.17 18.58
CA TYR A 249 -6.04 8.68 18.57
C TYR A 249 -6.95 9.32 19.62
N GLU A 250 -6.47 9.64 20.83
CA GLU A 250 -7.28 10.12 21.95
C GLU A 250 -7.94 11.48 21.74
N ARG A 251 -7.30 12.42 21.05
CA ARG A 251 -7.90 13.73 20.74
C ARG A 251 -9.08 13.67 19.75
N SER A 252 -9.30 12.53 19.08
CA SER A 252 -10.46 12.33 18.19
C SER A 252 -11.78 12.21 18.93
N VAL A 253 -11.76 11.76 20.17
CA VAL A 253 -12.99 11.54 20.99
C VAL A 253 -13.52 12.86 21.55
N ALA A 254 -12.66 13.83 21.85
CA ALA A 254 -13.06 15.10 22.44
C ALA A 254 -13.82 16.05 21.50
N THR A 255 -13.66 15.90 20.17
CA THR A 255 -14.34 16.75 19.17
C THR A 255 -15.70 16.20 18.73
N ALA A 256 -16.00 14.93 18.98
CA ALA A 256 -17.30 14.31 18.63
C ALA A 256 -18.37 14.56 19.72
N GLY A 257 -17.96 14.90 20.95
CA GLY A 257 -18.87 15.15 22.09
C GLY A 257 -19.44 16.57 22.18
N GLY A 258 -19.00 17.50 21.34
CA GLY A 258 -19.31 18.94 21.45
C GLY A 258 -20.46 19.47 20.57
N ARG A 259 -21.21 18.61 19.88
CA ARG A 259 -22.33 19.02 19.01
C ARG A 259 -23.68 18.38 19.34
N ALA A 260 -23.96 18.19 20.62
CA ALA A 260 -25.32 17.88 21.08
C ALA A 260 -25.62 18.79 22.25
N GLY A 261 -26.21 19.94 21.97
CA GLY A 261 -26.66 20.86 23.01
C GLY A 261 -26.67 22.33 22.55
N GLY A 262 -27.70 22.73 21.81
CA GLY A 262 -27.94 24.10 21.44
C GLY A 262 -29.14 24.18 20.52
#